data_9540a54209a0870a6408f95e33331ee1
#
_entry.id   9540a54209a0870a6408f95e33331ee1
#
_cell.length_a   1.000
_cell.length_b   1.000
_cell.length_c   1.000
_cell.angle_alpha   90.00
_cell.angle_beta   90.00
_cell.angle_gamma   90.00
#
_symmetry.space_group_name_H-M   'P 1'
#
loop_
_entity.id
_entity.type
_entity.pdbx_description
1 polymer ?
#
loop_
_entity_poly.entity_id
_entity_poly.type
_entity_poly.pdbx_seq_one_letter_code
_entity_poly.pdbx_strand_id
1 'polypeptide(L)'
;MDKFIIEGGIKLKGAVALSGSKNAALPILAATLLTDSKCVIKNVPPLRDVYTMLRILRFLGVKVNMEDDVVTIEPKGYKNYKAPYKLVSTMRASVCVLGPILAKLKHAEVSMPGGCVIGP
;
A
#
# COMPACT_ATOMS: atom_id res chain seq x y z
N MET A 1 -12.47 24.21 -2.33
CA MET A 1 -11.00 24.15 -2.19
C MET A 1 -10.71 24.07 -0.70
N ASP A 2 -10.11 22.99 -0.22
CA ASP A 2 -9.81 22.83 1.20
C ASP A 2 -8.70 23.82 1.60
N LYS A 3 -8.79 24.41 2.78
CA LYS A 3 -7.79 25.35 3.30
C LYS A 3 -7.50 25.06 4.76
N PHE A 4 -6.27 25.32 5.17
CA PHE A 4 -5.90 25.34 6.58
C PHE A 4 -5.97 26.78 7.10
N ILE A 5 -6.58 26.98 8.26
CA ILE A 5 -6.54 28.23 9.02
C ILE A 5 -5.77 27.93 10.29
N ILE A 6 -4.68 28.64 10.51
CA ILE A 6 -3.78 28.41 11.65
C ILE A 6 -3.67 29.69 12.46
N GLU A 7 -4.07 29.64 13.73
CA GLU A 7 -3.86 30.69 14.72
C GLU A 7 -2.72 30.24 15.64
N GLY A 8 -1.62 30.99 15.64
CA GLY A 8 -0.43 30.69 16.43
C GLY A 8 -0.41 31.45 17.75
N GLY A 9 0.75 31.47 18.42
CA GLY A 9 0.99 32.29 19.63
C GLY A 9 0.84 31.52 20.94
N ILE A 10 0.39 30.26 20.93
CA ILE A 10 0.25 29.41 22.12
C ILE A 10 1.41 28.40 22.17
N LYS A 11 2.08 28.29 23.34
CA LYS A 11 3.09 27.26 23.57
C LYS A 11 2.43 25.91 23.68
N LEU A 12 2.73 25.02 22.72
CA LEU A 12 2.20 23.66 22.71
C LEU A 12 2.85 22.82 23.81
N LYS A 13 2.03 22.04 24.55
CA LYS A 13 2.46 21.09 25.56
C LYS A 13 1.51 19.89 25.52
N GLY A 14 2.07 18.67 25.36
CA GLY A 14 1.27 17.44 25.28
C GLY A 14 2.03 16.32 24.59
N ALA A 15 1.35 15.21 24.40
CA ALA A 15 1.83 14.04 23.66
C ALA A 15 0.89 13.75 22.48
N VAL A 16 1.47 13.40 21.34
CA VAL A 16 0.73 13.02 20.13
C VAL A 16 1.20 11.64 19.68
N ALA A 17 0.25 10.72 19.50
CA ALA A 17 0.54 9.45 18.87
C ALA A 17 0.71 9.65 17.36
N LEU A 18 1.84 9.20 16.81
CA LEU A 18 2.10 9.29 15.37
C LEU A 18 1.39 8.16 14.63
N SER A 19 0.76 8.50 13.51
CA SER A 19 0.28 7.49 12.56
C SER A 19 1.43 6.79 11.86
N GLY A 20 1.18 5.60 11.31
CA GLY A 20 2.14 4.92 10.47
C GLY A 20 2.51 5.70 9.21
N SER A 21 3.68 5.41 8.65
CA SER A 21 4.17 6.04 7.42
C SER A 21 3.54 5.38 6.19
N LYS A 22 2.95 6.17 5.29
CA LYS A 22 2.48 5.69 3.98
C LYS A 22 3.59 5.01 3.19
N ASN A 23 4.75 5.65 3.13
CA ASN A 23 5.86 5.18 2.30
C ASN A 23 6.52 3.90 2.87
N ALA A 24 6.36 3.62 4.16
CA ALA A 24 6.73 2.34 4.75
C ALA A 24 5.64 1.29 4.55
N ALA A 25 4.37 1.64 4.72
CA ALA A 25 3.25 0.72 4.62
C ALA A 25 3.16 0.06 3.22
N LEU A 26 3.33 0.85 2.14
CA LEU A 26 3.14 0.34 0.77
C LEU A 26 4.10 -0.81 0.41
N PRO A 27 5.44 -0.70 0.59
CA PRO A 27 6.33 -1.81 0.32
C PRO A 27 6.17 -2.97 1.31
N ILE A 28 5.82 -2.72 2.58
CA ILE A 28 5.55 -3.77 3.56
C ILE A 28 4.33 -4.59 3.13
N LEU A 29 3.24 -3.95 2.70
CA LEU A 29 2.06 -4.63 2.18
C LEU A 29 2.38 -5.45 0.94
N ALA A 30 3.19 -4.93 0.01
CA ALA A 30 3.63 -5.69 -1.16
C ALA A 30 4.50 -6.90 -0.78
N ALA A 31 5.38 -6.76 0.22
CA ALA A 31 6.26 -7.83 0.68
C ALA A 31 5.50 -9.03 1.27
N THR A 32 4.25 -8.85 1.74
CA THR A 32 3.43 -9.96 2.21
C THR A 32 3.18 -11.03 1.14
N LEU A 33 3.28 -10.67 -0.14
CA LEU A 33 3.18 -11.62 -1.26
C LEU A 33 4.26 -12.70 -1.25
N LEU A 34 5.39 -12.49 -0.56
CA LEU A 34 6.51 -13.44 -0.50
C LEU A 34 6.26 -14.63 0.41
N THR A 35 5.32 -14.54 1.34
CA THR A 35 5.02 -15.60 2.31
C THR A 35 3.71 -16.32 1.96
N ASP A 36 3.51 -17.52 2.54
CA ASP A 36 2.24 -18.23 2.55
C ASP A 36 1.50 -18.09 3.89
N SER A 37 2.15 -17.48 4.87
CA SER A 37 1.60 -17.27 6.21
C SER A 37 0.70 -16.04 6.26
N LYS A 38 -0.31 -16.09 7.12
CA LYS A 38 -1.14 -14.94 7.46
C LYS A 38 -0.28 -13.84 8.06
N CYS A 39 -0.40 -12.63 7.52
CA CYS A 39 0.28 -11.43 8.00
C CYS A 39 -0.73 -10.49 8.67
N VAL A 40 -0.34 -9.89 9.80
CA VAL A 40 -1.10 -8.83 10.47
C VAL A 40 -0.20 -7.61 10.60
N ILE A 41 -0.54 -6.54 9.91
CA ILE A 41 0.20 -5.29 9.89
C ILE A 41 -0.60 -4.24 10.66
N LYS A 42 -0.03 -3.69 11.71
CA LYS A 42 -0.65 -2.67 12.58
C LYS A 42 -0.13 -1.29 12.25
N ASN A 43 -0.85 -0.27 12.69
CA ASN A 43 -0.52 1.14 12.49
C ASN A 43 -0.40 1.51 10.99
N VAL A 44 -1.28 0.97 10.17
CA VAL A 44 -1.36 1.26 8.73
C VAL A 44 -2.26 2.49 8.54
N PRO A 45 -1.75 3.61 8.00
CA PRO A 45 -2.55 4.81 7.88
C PRO A 45 -3.67 4.65 6.84
N PRO A 46 -4.92 5.09 7.12
CA PRO A 46 -6.07 4.95 6.22
C PRO A 46 -6.00 5.98 5.08
N LEU A 47 -5.04 5.83 4.18
CA LEU A 47 -4.78 6.73 3.07
C LEU A 47 -5.16 6.10 1.73
N ARG A 48 -5.48 6.95 0.74
CA ARG A 48 -5.88 6.53 -0.60
C ARG A 48 -4.91 5.54 -1.24
N ASP A 49 -3.61 5.79 -1.12
CA ASP A 49 -2.57 4.93 -1.69
C ASP A 49 -2.55 3.54 -1.02
N VAL A 50 -2.79 3.49 0.30
CA VAL A 50 -2.90 2.22 1.02
C VAL A 50 -4.09 1.42 0.50
N TYR A 51 -5.27 2.04 0.39
CA TYR A 51 -6.45 1.37 -0.18
C TYR A 51 -6.21 0.90 -1.62
N THR A 52 -5.47 1.68 -2.43
CA THR A 52 -5.08 1.26 -3.78
C THR A 52 -4.19 0.02 -3.75
N MET A 53 -3.19 -0.04 -2.86
CA MET A 53 -2.35 -1.21 -2.67
C MET A 53 -3.18 -2.43 -2.24
N LEU A 54 -4.09 -2.29 -1.28
CA LEU A 54 -4.98 -3.38 -0.85
C LEU A 54 -5.87 -3.90 -2.01
N ARG A 55 -6.32 -3.00 -2.89
CA ARG A 55 -7.07 -3.39 -4.09
C ARG A 55 -6.22 -4.17 -5.09
N ILE A 56 -4.94 -3.80 -5.24
CA ILE A 56 -4.00 -4.56 -6.08
C ILE A 56 -3.81 -5.96 -5.51
N LEU A 57 -3.57 -6.09 -4.20
CA LEU A 57 -3.42 -7.39 -3.55
C LEU A 57 -4.66 -8.28 -3.72
N ARG A 58 -5.86 -7.71 -3.55
CA ARG A 58 -7.12 -8.44 -3.80
C ARG A 58 -7.26 -8.88 -5.25
N PHE A 59 -6.86 -8.03 -6.19
CA PHE A 59 -6.90 -8.37 -7.62
C PHE A 59 -5.95 -9.53 -7.96
N LEU A 60 -4.81 -9.62 -7.27
CA LEU A 60 -3.87 -10.74 -7.40
C LEU A 60 -4.42 -12.04 -6.82
N GLY A 61 -5.55 -12.01 -6.12
CA GLY A 61 -6.19 -13.17 -5.50
C GLY A 61 -5.88 -13.35 -4.02
N VAL A 62 -5.29 -12.35 -3.38
CA VAL A 62 -4.98 -12.35 -1.95
C VAL A 62 -6.19 -11.91 -1.14
N LYS A 63 -6.50 -12.62 -0.05
CA LYS A 63 -7.51 -12.17 0.90
C LYS A 63 -6.93 -11.06 1.76
N VAL A 64 -7.63 -9.94 1.80
CA VAL A 64 -7.20 -8.75 2.53
C VAL A 64 -8.38 -8.14 3.26
N ASN A 65 -8.24 -7.94 4.56
CA ASN A 65 -9.17 -7.19 5.42
C ASN A 65 -8.43 -6.03 6.08
N MET A 66 -9.12 -4.91 6.24
CA MET A 66 -8.62 -3.75 6.97
C MET A 66 -9.71 -3.29 7.94
N GLU A 67 -9.38 -3.26 9.22
CA GLU A 67 -10.21 -2.75 10.31
C GLU A 67 -9.39 -1.69 11.03
N ASP A 68 -9.90 -0.48 11.04
CA ASP A 68 -9.19 0.71 11.54
C ASP A 68 -7.80 0.86 10.92
N ASP A 69 -6.75 0.73 11.70
CA ASP A 69 -5.34 0.81 11.29
C ASP A 69 -4.65 -0.56 11.18
N VAL A 70 -5.41 -1.66 11.24
CA VAL A 70 -4.90 -3.03 11.19
C VAL A 70 -5.28 -3.69 9.88
N VAL A 71 -4.28 -4.16 9.14
CA VAL A 71 -4.47 -4.90 7.89
C VAL A 71 -4.11 -6.36 8.09
N THR A 72 -5.05 -7.24 7.81
CA THR A 72 -4.86 -8.69 7.80
C THR A 72 -4.78 -9.19 6.36
N ILE A 73 -3.75 -9.96 6.03
CA ILE A 73 -3.44 -10.43 4.68
C ILE A 73 -3.20 -11.93 4.72
N GLU A 74 -3.87 -12.68 3.85
CA GLU A 74 -3.68 -14.12 3.67
C GLU A 74 -3.25 -14.40 2.22
N PRO A 75 -1.94 -14.42 1.92
CA PRO A 75 -1.42 -14.47 0.56
C PRO A 75 -1.34 -15.89 0.01
N LYS A 76 -1.62 -16.91 0.81
CA LYS A 76 -1.51 -18.32 0.39
C LYS A 76 -2.30 -18.62 -0.87
N GLY A 77 -1.63 -19.17 -1.86
CA GLY A 77 -2.27 -19.76 -3.03
C GLY A 77 -2.68 -18.75 -4.11
N TYR A 78 -2.29 -17.48 -4.02
CA TYR A 78 -2.51 -16.56 -5.14
C TYR A 78 -1.71 -16.99 -6.37
N LYS A 79 -2.31 -16.83 -7.56
CA LYS A 79 -1.72 -17.26 -8.83
C LYS A 79 -1.70 -16.18 -9.90
N ASN A 80 -2.41 -15.08 -9.67
CA ASN A 80 -2.46 -14.01 -10.64
C ASN A 80 -1.16 -13.19 -10.59
N TYR A 81 -0.46 -13.16 -11.71
CA TYR A 81 0.81 -12.46 -11.88
C TYR A 81 0.68 -11.11 -12.60
N LYS A 82 -0.55 -10.72 -12.95
CA LYS A 82 -0.82 -9.48 -13.69
C LYS A 82 -1.39 -8.40 -12.76
N ALA A 83 -0.74 -7.26 -12.70
CA ALA A 83 -1.28 -6.07 -12.03
C ALA A 83 -1.86 -5.11 -13.08
N PRO A 84 -3.20 -4.84 -13.08
CA PRO A 84 -3.88 -4.16 -14.17
C PRO A 84 -3.56 -2.67 -14.21
N TYR A 85 -3.48 -2.12 -15.42
CA TYR A 85 -3.20 -0.70 -15.66
C TYR A 85 -4.08 0.25 -14.82
N LYS A 86 -5.40 0.01 -14.76
CA LYS A 86 -6.34 0.87 -14.01
C LYS A 86 -5.99 1.05 -12.53
N LEU A 87 -5.35 0.08 -11.90
CA LEU A 87 -4.90 0.18 -10.50
C LEU A 87 -3.48 0.72 -10.40
N VAL A 88 -2.59 0.25 -11.27
CA VAL A 88 -1.16 0.60 -11.23
C VAL A 88 -0.93 2.05 -11.66
N SER A 89 -1.68 2.56 -12.64
CA SER A 89 -1.52 3.92 -13.17
C SER A 89 -1.86 5.04 -12.17
N THR A 90 -2.57 4.71 -11.09
CA THR A 90 -2.99 5.72 -10.10
C THR A 90 -1.97 5.93 -8.97
N MET A 91 -0.95 5.07 -8.89
CA MET A 91 0.00 5.10 -7.77
C MET A 91 1.38 4.56 -8.19
N ARG A 92 2.42 5.38 -8.05
CA ARG A 92 3.81 4.99 -8.37
C ARG A 92 4.30 3.76 -7.62
N ALA A 93 3.99 3.69 -6.33
CA ALA A 93 4.39 2.57 -5.47
C ALA A 93 3.79 1.21 -5.87
N SER A 94 2.86 1.19 -6.84
CA SER A 94 2.33 -0.06 -7.42
C SER A 94 3.43 -0.95 -8.00
N VAL A 95 4.55 -0.38 -8.43
CA VAL A 95 5.73 -1.14 -8.92
C VAL A 95 6.31 -2.06 -7.84
N CYS A 96 6.09 -1.78 -6.55
CA CYS A 96 6.59 -2.60 -5.45
C CYS A 96 6.09 -4.05 -5.49
N VAL A 97 4.96 -4.33 -6.15
CA VAL A 97 4.45 -5.72 -6.27
C VAL A 97 5.23 -6.55 -7.30
N LEU A 98 5.97 -5.92 -8.23
CA LEU A 98 6.70 -6.61 -9.29
C LEU A 98 7.71 -7.62 -8.73
N GLY A 99 8.56 -7.18 -7.80
CA GLY A 99 9.58 -8.03 -7.19
C GLY A 99 9.00 -9.27 -6.48
N PRO A 100 8.07 -9.09 -5.54
CA PRO A 100 7.41 -10.19 -4.86
C PRO A 100 6.68 -11.17 -5.79
N ILE A 101 5.92 -10.69 -6.78
CA ILE A 101 5.24 -11.55 -7.75
C ILE A 101 6.28 -12.37 -8.54
N LEU A 102 7.31 -11.72 -9.06
CA LEU A 102 8.36 -12.39 -9.83
C LEU A 102 9.11 -13.43 -8.99
N ALA A 103 9.46 -13.10 -7.75
CA ALA A 103 10.15 -14.02 -6.85
C ALA A 103 9.31 -15.25 -6.52
N LYS A 104 8.00 -15.07 -6.28
CA LYS A 104 7.08 -16.13 -5.86
C LYS A 104 6.59 -16.97 -7.04
N LEU A 105 6.13 -16.32 -8.12
CA LEU A 105 5.46 -16.98 -9.25
C LEU A 105 6.39 -17.21 -10.45
N LYS A 106 7.64 -16.70 -10.42
CA LYS A 106 8.64 -16.79 -11.50
C LYS A 106 8.22 -16.07 -12.79
N HIS A 107 7.09 -15.36 -12.75
CA HIS A 107 6.56 -14.56 -13.83
C HIS A 107 5.76 -13.39 -13.25
N ALA A 108 5.87 -12.20 -13.85
CA ALA A 108 5.13 -11.01 -13.43
C ALA A 108 4.89 -10.06 -14.61
N GLU A 109 3.69 -9.52 -14.71
CA GLU A 109 3.31 -8.47 -15.65
C GLU A 109 2.72 -7.30 -14.84
N VAL A 110 3.44 -6.20 -14.78
CA VAL A 110 3.01 -4.98 -14.08
C VAL A 110 3.04 -3.83 -15.08
N SER A 111 1.90 -3.19 -15.27
CA SER A 111 1.81 -2.03 -16.15
C SER A 111 2.71 -0.90 -15.64
N MET A 112 3.12 0.00 -16.54
CA MET A 112 3.89 1.17 -16.14
C MET A 112 3.13 1.96 -15.07
N PRO A 113 3.77 2.28 -13.94
CA PRO A 113 3.12 3.02 -12.87
C PRO A 113 2.85 4.46 -13.31
N GLY A 114 1.67 4.95 -12.96
CA GLY A 114 1.32 6.37 -13.07
C GLY A 114 1.63 7.15 -11.80
N GLY A 115 1.10 8.36 -11.71
CA GLY A 115 1.26 9.24 -10.55
C GLY A 115 2.08 10.48 -10.84
N CYS A 116 2.64 11.13 -9.82
CA CYS A 116 3.35 12.40 -9.96
C CYS A 116 4.45 12.37 -11.01
N VAL A 117 4.40 13.30 -11.95
CA VAL A 117 5.53 13.60 -12.84
C VAL A 117 6.53 14.40 -12.01
N ILE A 118 7.59 13.74 -11.53
CA ILE A 118 8.68 14.38 -10.79
C ILE A 118 9.94 14.25 -11.65
N GLY A 119 10.46 15.40 -12.02
CA GLY A 119 11.67 15.50 -12.84
C GLY A 119 11.39 15.87 -14.30
N PRO A 120 12.45 16.28 -15.00
CA PRO A 120 12.39 16.57 -16.43
C PRO A 120 12.05 15.34 -17.23
#